data_41016479020765755826d16cd20109f3
#
_entry.id   41016479020765755826d16cd20109f3
#
_cell.length_a   1.000
_cell.length_b   1.000
_cell.length_c   1.000
_cell.angle_alpha   90.00
_cell.angle_beta   90.00
_cell.angle_gamma   90.00
#
_symmetry.space_group_name_H-M   'P 1'
#
loop_
_entity.id
_entity.type
_entity.pdbx_description
1 polymer ?
#
loop_
_entity_poly.entity_id
_entity_poly.type
_entity_poly.pdbx_seq_one_letter_code
_entity_poly.pdbx_strand_id
1 'polypeptide(L)'
;MPSGSRPGGLVFNEDKTQIVHAETGFDFLGFNVRRYRSGKLLIKPSKAAVRRIRGRLGEEIRALRGAEPAAVLRALNPIVRGWAAYYRTVVSKEVFASLDAYLWQLTYRWALPRHPKKPRRWIMRRYFGRFNPARQDNWVFGDRDSGAYLVRFAWTKIIRHQLVKGGASPDDPALADYWADRRRKGAPLPLDRATMRLLKTQAGRCHRGGQLLLHAVRSPQSPREWEQWFRTTRKAIKTQHIAY
;
A
#
# COMPACT_ATOMS: atom_id res chain seq x y z
N MET A 1 -3.26 15.12 -38.91
CA MET A 1 -3.00 14.16 -37.82
C MET A 1 -2.94 12.77 -38.44
N PRO A 2 -1.84 12.03 -38.38
CA PRO A 2 -1.78 10.70 -38.98
C PRO A 2 -2.61 9.72 -38.12
N SER A 3 -3.60 9.10 -38.75
CA SER A 3 -4.35 7.96 -38.21
C SER A 3 -3.44 6.76 -38.09
N GLY A 4 -2.82 6.59 -36.95
CA GLY A 4 -1.97 5.43 -36.68
C GLY A 4 -2.80 4.21 -36.32
N SER A 5 -3.25 3.46 -37.31
CA SER A 5 -3.71 2.08 -37.11
C SER A 5 -2.50 1.20 -36.75
N ARG A 6 -2.48 0.70 -35.52
CA ARG A 6 -1.45 -0.28 -35.09
C ARG A 6 -1.81 -1.69 -35.61
N PRO A 7 -0.82 -2.53 -35.92
CA PRO A 7 -1.05 -3.93 -36.26
C PRO A 7 -1.67 -4.64 -35.07
N GLY A 8 -2.98 -4.87 -35.10
CA GLY A 8 -3.74 -5.49 -34.01
C GLY A 8 -5.22 -5.08 -33.98
N GLY A 9 -5.67 -4.25 -34.92
CA GLY A 9 -7.09 -3.90 -35.09
C GLY A 9 -7.70 -3.01 -33.98
N LEU A 10 -6.91 -2.50 -33.04
CA LEU A 10 -7.37 -1.59 -31.98
C LEU A 10 -7.31 -0.14 -32.46
N VAL A 11 -8.45 0.52 -32.47
CA VAL A 11 -8.61 1.95 -32.81
C VAL A 11 -8.85 2.74 -31.53
N PHE A 12 -8.24 3.91 -31.42
CA PHE A 12 -8.53 4.82 -30.31
C PHE A 12 -9.97 5.35 -30.42
N ASN A 13 -10.72 5.30 -29.33
CA ASN A 13 -12.01 5.94 -29.25
C ASN A 13 -11.79 7.45 -29.07
N GLU A 14 -12.11 8.23 -30.06
CA GLU A 14 -11.87 9.67 -30.09
C GLU A 14 -12.67 10.42 -29.00
N ASP A 15 -13.88 9.98 -28.69
CA ASP A 15 -14.71 10.57 -27.63
C ASP A 15 -14.14 10.36 -26.23
N LYS A 16 -13.33 9.31 -26.06
CA LYS A 16 -12.70 8.96 -24.75
C LYS A 16 -11.24 9.36 -24.68
N THR A 17 -10.65 9.81 -25.78
CA THR A 17 -9.23 10.20 -25.84
C THR A 17 -9.11 11.70 -25.66
N GLN A 18 -8.50 12.12 -24.55
CA GLN A 18 -8.30 13.54 -24.25
C GLN A 18 -6.82 13.85 -24.07
N ILE A 19 -6.36 14.92 -24.70
CA ILE A 19 -5.05 15.51 -24.44
C ILE A 19 -5.20 16.52 -23.33
N VAL A 20 -4.59 16.28 -22.17
CA VAL A 20 -4.69 17.15 -21.00
C VAL A 20 -3.32 17.72 -20.67
N HIS A 21 -3.25 19.03 -20.43
CA HIS A 21 -2.02 19.67 -19.98
C HIS A 21 -1.62 19.17 -18.59
N ALA A 22 -0.35 18.81 -18.41
CA ALA A 22 0.14 18.20 -17.15
C ALA A 22 -0.05 19.09 -15.90
N GLU A 23 -0.11 20.42 -16.07
CA GLU A 23 -0.36 21.35 -14.96
C GLU A 23 -1.82 21.40 -14.55
N THR A 24 -2.75 21.16 -15.48
CA THR A 24 -4.16 20.96 -15.15
C THR A 24 -4.35 19.66 -14.39
N GLY A 25 -3.59 18.63 -14.81
CA GLY A 25 -3.64 17.30 -14.23
C GLY A 25 -4.86 16.49 -14.68
N PHE A 26 -4.80 15.20 -14.47
CA PHE A 26 -5.88 14.27 -14.79
C PHE A 26 -6.01 13.19 -13.72
N ASP A 27 -7.20 12.60 -13.64
CA ASP A 27 -7.49 11.48 -12.75
C ASP A 27 -7.44 10.17 -13.55
N PHE A 28 -6.68 9.21 -13.04
CA PHE A 28 -6.55 7.87 -13.62
C PHE A 28 -6.53 6.81 -12.52
N LEU A 29 -7.41 5.82 -12.61
CA LEU A 29 -7.53 4.73 -11.63
C LEU A 29 -7.61 5.19 -10.16
N GLY A 30 -8.24 6.32 -9.92
CA GLY A 30 -8.35 6.89 -8.57
C GLY A 30 -7.14 7.70 -8.11
N PHE A 31 -6.14 7.85 -8.95
CA PHE A 31 -5.01 8.75 -8.73
C PHE A 31 -5.19 10.04 -9.51
N ASN A 32 -4.72 11.14 -8.94
CA ASN A 32 -4.56 12.40 -9.62
C ASN A 32 -3.08 12.60 -9.98
N VAL A 33 -2.79 12.74 -11.25
CA VAL A 33 -1.45 13.00 -11.79
C VAL A 33 -1.37 14.45 -12.20
N ARG A 34 -0.48 15.23 -11.59
CA ARG A 34 -0.38 16.66 -11.85
C ARG A 34 1.05 17.18 -11.71
N ARG A 35 1.45 18.07 -12.61
CA ARG A 35 2.66 18.87 -12.49
C ARG A 35 2.34 20.15 -11.70
N TYR A 36 3.07 20.35 -10.60
CA TYR A 36 2.88 21.50 -9.73
C TYR A 36 3.82 22.64 -10.12
N ARG A 37 3.52 23.88 -9.66
CA ARG A 37 4.35 25.07 -9.92
C ARG A 37 5.84 24.91 -9.53
N SER A 38 6.13 24.01 -8.59
CA SER A 38 7.51 23.63 -8.22
C SER A 38 8.23 22.78 -9.28
N GLY A 39 7.66 22.58 -10.46
CA GLY A 39 8.18 21.72 -11.52
C GLY A 39 8.02 20.22 -11.27
N LYS A 40 7.57 19.81 -10.07
CA LYS A 40 7.46 18.39 -9.69
C LYS A 40 6.16 17.78 -10.20
N LEU A 41 6.28 16.62 -10.86
CA LEU A 41 5.14 15.76 -11.15
C LEU A 41 4.80 14.94 -9.89
N LEU A 42 3.60 15.11 -9.35
CA LEU A 42 3.15 14.36 -8.19
C LEU A 42 1.93 13.53 -8.54
N ILE A 43 1.91 12.31 -8.00
CA ILE A 43 0.76 11.42 -8.03
C ILE A 43 0.18 11.40 -6.61
N LYS A 44 -1.11 11.69 -6.49
CA LYS A 44 -1.85 11.73 -5.22
C LYS A 44 -3.16 10.94 -5.36
N PRO A 45 -3.81 10.53 -4.26
CA PRO A 45 -5.20 10.07 -4.32
C PRO A 45 -6.10 11.15 -4.94
N SER A 46 -6.97 10.79 -5.87
CA SER A 46 -7.88 11.76 -6.50
C SER A 46 -8.93 12.26 -5.51
N LYS A 47 -9.45 13.47 -5.73
CA LYS A 47 -10.51 14.03 -4.89
C LYS A 47 -11.76 13.14 -4.89
N ALA A 48 -12.08 12.53 -6.02
CA ALA A 48 -13.19 11.60 -6.16
C ALA A 48 -12.96 10.33 -5.33
N ALA A 49 -11.75 9.78 -5.32
CA ALA A 49 -11.41 8.61 -4.49
C ALA A 49 -11.50 8.92 -2.99
N VAL A 50 -11.03 10.10 -2.57
CA VAL A 50 -11.15 10.54 -1.17
C VAL A 50 -12.62 10.74 -0.77
N ARG A 51 -13.44 11.28 -1.65
CA ARG A 51 -14.89 11.43 -1.40
C ARG A 51 -15.58 10.08 -1.26
N ARG A 52 -15.27 9.12 -2.14
CA ARG A 52 -15.83 7.77 -2.07
C ARG A 52 -15.48 7.05 -0.78
N ILE A 53 -14.21 7.09 -0.34
CA ILE A 53 -13.84 6.43 0.91
C ILE A 53 -14.51 7.09 2.12
N ARG A 54 -14.61 8.41 2.16
CA ARG A 54 -15.35 9.10 3.22
C ARG A 54 -16.83 8.70 3.25
N GLY A 55 -17.48 8.63 2.11
CA GLY A 55 -18.86 8.13 2.00
C GLY A 55 -18.99 6.73 2.57
N ARG A 56 -18.17 5.79 2.08
CA ARG A 56 -18.16 4.40 2.55
C ARG A 56 -17.95 4.26 4.06
N LEU A 57 -16.97 4.97 4.63
CA LEU A 57 -16.72 4.94 6.07
C LEU A 57 -17.92 5.50 6.86
N GLY A 58 -18.56 6.56 6.34
CA GLY A 58 -19.76 7.13 6.97
C GLY A 58 -20.97 6.20 6.90
N GLU A 59 -21.17 5.51 5.80
CA GLU A 59 -22.24 4.51 5.62
C GLU A 59 -22.04 3.33 6.57
N GLU A 60 -20.83 2.78 6.61
CA GLU A 60 -20.47 1.67 7.50
C GLU A 60 -20.71 2.00 8.97
N ILE A 61 -20.26 3.16 9.42
CA ILE A 61 -20.47 3.63 10.80
C ILE A 61 -21.98 3.82 11.10
N ARG A 62 -22.76 4.32 10.14
CA ARG A 62 -24.21 4.47 10.31
C ARG A 62 -24.93 3.12 10.43
N ALA A 63 -24.54 2.17 9.60
CA ALA A 63 -25.09 0.80 9.64
C ALA A 63 -24.80 0.10 10.99
N LEU A 64 -23.67 0.46 11.62
CA LEU A 64 -23.23 -0.14 12.89
C LEU A 64 -23.64 0.66 14.14
N ARG A 65 -24.68 1.48 14.08
CA ARG A 65 -25.13 2.32 15.21
C ARG A 65 -25.58 1.39 16.33
N GLY A 66 -25.86 0.55 16.70
CA GLY A 66 -26.19 -0.30 17.84
C GLY A 66 -25.16 -1.40 18.12
N ALA A 67 -24.18 -1.55 17.22
CA ALA A 67 -23.24 -2.65 17.29
C ALA A 67 -22.21 -2.49 18.40
N GLU A 68 -21.62 -3.57 18.87
CA GLU A 68 -20.52 -3.54 19.82
C GLU A 68 -19.23 -2.94 19.19
N PRO A 69 -18.34 -2.32 20.00
CA PRO A 69 -17.11 -1.71 19.49
C PRO A 69 -16.25 -2.68 18.67
N ALA A 70 -16.18 -3.95 19.09
CA ALA A 70 -15.46 -4.99 18.37
C ALA A 70 -16.00 -5.24 16.95
N ALA A 71 -17.33 -5.14 16.74
CA ALA A 71 -17.94 -5.26 15.42
C ALA A 71 -17.58 -4.07 14.53
N VAL A 72 -17.58 -2.84 15.07
CA VAL A 72 -17.14 -1.63 14.37
C VAL A 72 -15.69 -1.78 13.92
N LEU A 73 -14.82 -2.27 14.78
CA LEU A 73 -13.40 -2.47 14.47
C LEU A 73 -13.20 -3.54 13.39
N ARG A 74 -13.95 -4.64 13.44
CA ARG A 74 -13.91 -5.70 12.42
C ARG A 74 -14.32 -5.20 11.04
N ALA A 75 -15.33 -4.34 10.97
CA ALA A 75 -15.80 -3.77 9.71
C ALA A 75 -14.84 -2.71 9.15
N LEU A 76 -14.36 -1.80 9.98
CA LEU A 76 -13.56 -0.66 9.52
C LEU A 76 -12.09 -1.00 9.22
N ASN A 77 -11.46 -1.88 10.00
CA ASN A 77 -10.04 -2.19 9.84
C ASN A 77 -9.66 -2.74 8.45
N PRO A 78 -10.42 -3.64 7.82
CA PRO A 78 -10.14 -4.08 6.46
C PRO A 78 -10.24 -2.94 5.44
N ILE A 79 -11.22 -2.05 5.58
CA ILE A 79 -11.40 -0.89 4.70
C ILE A 79 -10.20 0.06 4.80
N VAL A 80 -9.80 0.39 6.03
CA VAL A 80 -8.64 1.27 6.29
C VAL A 80 -7.35 0.66 5.73
N ARG A 81 -7.09 -0.62 6.03
CA ARG A 81 -5.89 -1.32 5.57
C ARG A 81 -5.84 -1.44 4.04
N GLY A 82 -6.94 -1.85 3.41
CA GLY A 82 -7.02 -2.02 1.96
C GLY A 82 -6.79 -0.70 1.23
N TRP A 83 -7.48 0.37 1.65
CA TRP A 83 -7.33 1.68 1.03
C TRP A 83 -5.92 2.27 1.25
N ALA A 84 -5.38 2.17 2.46
CA ALA A 84 -4.03 2.61 2.77
C ALA A 84 -2.97 1.82 1.99
N ALA A 85 -3.12 0.51 1.84
CA ALA A 85 -2.22 -0.33 1.05
C ALA A 85 -2.20 0.07 -0.43
N TYR A 86 -3.36 0.42 -1.01
CA TYR A 86 -3.47 0.87 -2.41
C TYR A 86 -2.76 2.21 -2.63
N TYR A 87 -2.97 3.18 -1.74
CA TYR A 87 -2.43 4.54 -1.90
C TYR A 87 -1.06 4.78 -1.23
N ARG A 88 -0.47 3.78 -0.57
CA ARG A 88 0.87 3.91 0.05
C ARG A 88 2.00 4.14 -0.93
N THR A 89 1.77 3.91 -2.21
CA THR A 89 2.78 4.02 -3.27
C THR A 89 2.95 5.43 -3.81
N VAL A 90 2.06 6.34 -3.43
CA VAL A 90 2.00 7.73 -3.92
C VAL A 90 2.08 8.76 -2.79
N VAL A 91 1.97 10.04 -3.14
CA VAL A 91 1.99 11.15 -2.15
C VAL A 91 0.64 11.22 -1.44
N SER A 92 0.47 10.44 -0.38
CA SER A 92 -0.81 10.27 0.34
C SER A 92 -0.78 10.66 1.82
N LYS A 93 0.35 11.09 2.37
CA LYS A 93 0.51 11.36 3.81
C LYS A 93 -0.52 12.34 4.36
N GLU A 94 -0.74 13.46 3.67
CA GLU A 94 -1.73 14.48 4.08
C GLU A 94 -3.16 13.95 4.01
N VAL A 95 -3.45 13.17 2.96
CA VAL A 95 -4.76 12.53 2.77
C VAL A 95 -4.99 11.50 3.88
N PHE A 96 -3.99 10.70 4.24
CA PHE A 96 -4.09 9.74 5.35
C PHE A 96 -4.39 10.44 6.68
N ALA A 97 -3.68 11.53 6.99
CA ALA A 97 -3.95 12.31 8.20
C ALA A 97 -5.37 12.92 8.22
N SER A 98 -5.82 13.43 7.08
CA SER A 98 -7.19 13.96 6.91
C SER A 98 -8.27 12.87 7.07
N LEU A 99 -8.02 11.67 6.57
CA LEU A 99 -8.92 10.53 6.74
C LEU A 99 -8.93 10.02 8.19
N ASP A 100 -7.80 10.02 8.87
CA ASP A 100 -7.73 9.68 10.30
C ASP A 100 -8.54 10.66 11.15
N ALA A 101 -8.42 11.96 10.89
CA ALA A 101 -9.22 12.98 11.58
C ALA A 101 -10.73 12.79 11.32
N TYR A 102 -11.10 12.51 10.07
CA TYR A 102 -12.49 12.22 9.71
C TYR A 102 -13.01 10.96 10.39
N LEU A 103 -12.24 9.90 10.41
CA LEU A 103 -12.61 8.63 11.03
C LEU A 103 -12.74 8.76 12.56
N TRP A 104 -11.87 9.56 13.17
CA TRP A 104 -11.98 9.92 14.58
C TRP A 104 -13.31 10.64 14.88
N GLN A 105 -13.71 11.61 14.05
CA GLN A 105 -14.99 12.30 14.20
C GLN A 105 -16.18 11.35 14.06
N LEU A 106 -16.13 10.42 13.11
CA LEU A 106 -17.17 9.43 12.90
C LEU A 106 -17.32 8.50 14.10
N THR A 107 -16.22 7.95 14.61
CA THR A 107 -16.24 7.04 15.76
C THR A 107 -16.64 7.74 17.04
N TYR A 108 -16.26 9.00 17.21
CA TYR A 108 -16.71 9.80 18.33
C TYR A 108 -18.23 10.06 18.29
N ARG A 109 -18.78 10.44 17.12
CA ARG A 109 -20.23 10.62 16.92
C ARG A 109 -21.00 9.31 17.08
N TRP A 110 -20.40 8.18 16.74
CA TRP A 110 -20.97 6.87 16.99
C TRP A 110 -21.05 6.54 18.49
N ALA A 111 -20.06 6.93 19.27
CA ALA A 111 -19.97 6.66 20.71
C ALA A 111 -20.93 7.52 21.55
N LEU A 112 -21.21 8.76 21.11
CA LEU A 112 -22.03 9.72 21.89
C LEU A 112 -23.43 9.23 22.26
N PRO A 113 -24.27 8.77 21.33
CA PRO A 113 -25.66 8.40 21.63
C PRO A 113 -25.78 7.10 22.44
N ARG A 114 -24.72 6.33 22.57
CA ARG A 114 -24.71 5.09 23.38
C ARG A 114 -24.72 5.35 24.87
N HIS A 115 -24.32 6.54 25.28
CA HIS A 115 -24.18 6.93 26.70
C HIS A 115 -24.71 8.33 26.95
N PRO A 116 -26.02 8.56 26.76
CA PRO A 116 -26.59 9.91 26.81
C PRO A 116 -26.45 10.58 28.20
N LYS A 117 -26.37 9.76 29.25
CA LYS A 117 -26.22 10.25 30.65
C LYS A 117 -24.75 10.39 31.13
N LYS A 118 -23.77 10.05 30.25
CA LYS A 118 -22.36 10.12 30.64
C LYS A 118 -21.68 11.36 30.04
N PRO A 119 -20.78 12.01 30.79
CA PRO A 119 -20.06 13.18 30.30
C PRO A 119 -19.11 12.78 29.16
N ARG A 120 -18.81 13.72 28.27
CA ARG A 120 -17.90 13.52 27.12
C ARG A 120 -16.55 12.94 27.53
N ARG A 121 -16.00 13.38 28.67
CA ARG A 121 -14.72 12.85 29.21
C ARG A 121 -14.78 11.35 29.51
N TRP A 122 -15.91 10.85 30.00
CA TRP A 122 -16.11 9.43 30.25
C TRP A 122 -16.11 8.65 28.93
N ILE A 123 -16.86 9.14 27.89
CA ILE A 123 -16.92 8.54 26.57
C ILE A 123 -15.52 8.45 25.94
N MET A 124 -14.75 9.55 26.05
CA MET A 124 -13.36 9.56 25.58
C MET A 124 -12.51 8.49 26.28
N ARG A 125 -12.60 8.41 27.60
CA ARG A 125 -11.86 7.37 28.36
C ARG A 125 -12.30 5.95 28.04
N ARG A 126 -13.57 5.71 27.73
CA ARG A 126 -14.10 4.39 27.42
C ARG A 126 -13.64 3.87 26.05
N TYR A 127 -13.67 4.73 25.03
CA TYR A 127 -13.49 4.33 23.63
C TYR A 127 -12.18 4.79 23.00
N PHE A 128 -11.48 5.73 23.59
CA PHE A 128 -10.23 6.26 23.03
C PHE A 128 -9.10 6.12 24.04
N GLY A 129 -7.90 5.91 23.50
CA GLY A 129 -6.71 5.75 24.32
C GLY A 129 -5.51 5.25 23.54
N ARG A 130 -4.46 4.90 24.28
CA ARG A 130 -3.27 4.27 23.75
C ARG A 130 -3.46 2.75 23.75
N PHE A 131 -3.99 2.23 22.65
CA PHE A 131 -4.21 0.78 22.47
C PHE A 131 -3.01 0.08 21.82
N ASN A 132 -2.25 0.79 20.96
CA ASN A 132 -1.08 0.22 20.32
C ASN A 132 0.18 0.50 21.17
N PRO A 133 0.80 -0.52 21.80
CA PRO A 133 1.96 -0.31 22.66
C PRO A 133 3.20 0.19 21.92
N ALA A 134 3.31 -0.10 20.61
CA ALA A 134 4.44 0.34 19.77
C ALA A 134 4.34 1.82 19.35
N ARG A 135 3.25 2.53 19.71
CA ARG A 135 3.02 3.91 19.32
C ARG A 135 2.50 4.77 20.48
N GLN A 136 2.84 6.06 20.45
CA GLN A 136 2.39 7.01 21.48
C GLN A 136 1.11 7.76 21.08
N ASP A 137 0.23 7.13 20.31
CA ASP A 137 -1.03 7.72 19.86
C ASP A 137 -2.12 7.54 20.95
N ASN A 138 -2.52 8.63 21.60
CA ASN A 138 -3.48 8.61 22.71
C ASN A 138 -4.94 8.70 22.27
N TRP A 139 -5.22 8.89 20.99
CA TRP A 139 -6.54 9.17 20.44
C TRP A 139 -7.03 8.07 19.49
N VAL A 140 -6.64 6.83 19.76
CA VAL A 140 -7.03 5.67 18.96
C VAL A 140 -8.37 5.16 19.49
N PHE A 141 -9.33 4.96 18.59
CA PHE A 141 -10.59 4.30 18.93
C PHE A 141 -10.32 2.81 19.13
N GLY A 142 -10.84 2.25 20.22
CA GLY A 142 -10.62 0.85 20.55
C GLY A 142 -11.65 0.32 21.54
N ASP A 143 -11.62 -0.97 21.69
CA ASP A 143 -12.41 -1.72 22.64
C ASP A 143 -11.52 -2.18 23.81
N ARG A 144 -11.85 -1.74 25.02
CA ARG A 144 -11.04 -2.06 26.21
C ARG A 144 -11.22 -3.49 26.68
N ASP A 145 -12.33 -4.10 26.32
CA ASP A 145 -12.66 -5.44 26.78
C ASP A 145 -11.90 -6.49 25.96
N SER A 146 -11.77 -6.28 24.65
CA SER A 146 -11.00 -7.15 23.75
C SER A 146 -9.55 -6.68 23.48
N GLY A 147 -9.21 -5.46 23.84
CA GLY A 147 -7.93 -4.83 23.48
C GLY A 147 -7.80 -4.48 21.99
N ALA A 148 -8.83 -4.74 21.19
CA ALA A 148 -8.83 -4.42 19.76
C ALA A 148 -8.92 -2.92 19.52
N TYR A 149 -8.31 -2.46 18.44
CA TYR A 149 -8.28 -1.04 18.10
C TYR A 149 -8.33 -0.77 16.60
N LEU A 150 -8.72 0.46 16.27
CA LEU A 150 -8.81 0.95 14.91
C LEU A 150 -7.43 1.33 14.40
N VAL A 151 -7.05 0.74 13.26
CA VAL A 151 -5.80 1.07 12.58
C VAL A 151 -5.94 2.45 11.95
N ARG A 152 -4.90 3.29 12.07
CA ARG A 152 -4.88 4.60 11.41
C ARG A 152 -4.26 4.50 10.02
N PHE A 153 -4.79 5.27 9.07
CA PHE A 153 -4.21 5.39 7.72
C PHE A 153 -2.76 5.86 7.78
N ALA A 154 -2.47 6.85 8.62
CA ALA A 154 -1.13 7.44 8.78
C ALA A 154 -0.07 6.46 9.33
N TRP A 155 -0.47 5.34 9.90
CA TRP A 155 0.47 4.30 10.33
C TRP A 155 1.03 3.50 9.15
N THR A 156 0.41 3.60 7.98
CA THR A 156 0.90 2.92 6.79
C THR A 156 2.12 3.66 6.24
N LYS A 157 3.26 2.97 6.20
CA LYS A 157 4.50 3.51 5.63
C LYS A 157 4.33 3.77 4.14
N ILE A 158 4.63 4.98 3.70
CA ILE A 158 4.66 5.34 2.28
C ILE A 158 5.89 4.69 1.65
N ILE A 159 5.66 3.87 0.62
CA ILE A 159 6.69 3.19 -0.16
C ILE A 159 6.44 3.53 -1.62
N ARG A 160 7.16 4.51 -2.13
CA ARG A 160 7.03 4.94 -3.52
C ARG A 160 7.61 3.90 -4.46
N HIS A 161 6.96 3.72 -5.61
CA HIS A 161 7.54 2.97 -6.70
C HIS A 161 8.83 3.66 -7.18
N GLN A 162 9.85 2.86 -7.40
CA GLN A 162 11.06 3.36 -8.05
C GLN A 162 10.80 3.41 -9.56
N LEU A 163 11.11 4.54 -10.18
CA LEU A 163 11.04 4.66 -11.63
C LEU A 163 11.95 3.63 -12.30
N VAL A 164 11.47 3.05 -13.39
CA VAL A 164 12.30 2.23 -14.27
C VAL A 164 13.25 3.15 -15.04
N LYS A 165 14.50 2.75 -15.21
CA LYS A 165 15.51 3.52 -15.93
C LYS A 165 15.14 3.55 -17.41
N GLY A 166 14.83 4.71 -17.96
CA GLY A 166 14.60 4.93 -19.40
C GLY A 166 13.81 3.83 -20.11
N GLY A 167 14.28 3.38 -21.25
CA GLY A 167 13.70 2.27 -22.02
C GLY A 167 14.08 0.88 -21.54
N ALA A 168 14.43 0.69 -20.25
CA ALA A 168 14.85 -0.61 -19.72
C ALA A 168 13.72 -1.64 -19.79
N SER A 169 13.88 -2.68 -20.60
CA SER A 169 12.98 -3.83 -20.67
C SER A 169 13.39 -4.92 -19.68
N PRO A 170 12.43 -5.61 -19.03
CA PRO A 170 12.71 -6.81 -18.24
C PRO A 170 13.26 -7.99 -19.10
N ASP A 171 12.99 -7.95 -20.40
CA ASP A 171 13.38 -9.00 -21.35
C ASP A 171 14.77 -8.76 -21.97
N ASP A 172 15.42 -7.64 -21.60
CA ASP A 172 16.78 -7.34 -22.05
C ASP A 172 17.81 -8.09 -21.19
N PRO A 173 18.57 -9.04 -21.76
CA PRO A 173 19.58 -9.80 -21.04
C PRO A 173 20.69 -8.93 -20.45
N ALA A 174 21.05 -7.83 -21.11
CA ALA A 174 22.06 -6.89 -20.64
C ALA A 174 21.65 -6.18 -19.34
N LEU A 175 20.38 -6.13 -19.04
CA LEU A 175 19.80 -5.49 -17.84
C LEU A 175 19.42 -6.50 -16.74
N ALA A 176 19.84 -7.75 -16.85
CA ALA A 176 19.53 -8.80 -15.87
C ALA A 176 19.93 -8.39 -14.42
N ASP A 177 21.13 -7.83 -14.25
CA ASP A 177 21.62 -7.34 -12.97
C ASP A 177 20.80 -6.18 -12.43
N TYR A 178 20.44 -5.21 -13.27
CA TYR A 178 19.58 -4.09 -12.92
C TYR A 178 18.23 -4.56 -12.39
N TRP A 179 17.60 -5.53 -13.07
CA TRP A 179 16.30 -6.07 -12.67
C TRP A 179 16.39 -6.95 -11.43
N ALA A 180 17.50 -7.68 -11.25
CA ALA A 180 17.76 -8.45 -10.04
C ALA A 180 17.91 -7.53 -8.82
N ASP A 181 18.65 -6.44 -8.94
CA ASP A 181 18.79 -5.41 -7.89
C ASP A 181 17.47 -4.74 -7.53
N ARG A 182 16.67 -4.44 -8.55
CA ARG A 182 15.37 -3.85 -8.36
C ARG A 182 14.41 -4.78 -7.62
N ARG A 183 14.40 -6.07 -7.94
CA ARG A 183 13.62 -7.09 -7.22
C ARG A 183 14.07 -7.26 -5.78
N ARG A 184 15.36 -7.25 -5.51
CA ARG A 184 15.92 -7.31 -4.13
C ARG A 184 15.43 -6.16 -3.24
N LYS A 185 15.24 -4.98 -3.81
CA LYS A 185 14.75 -3.79 -3.08
C LYS A 185 13.24 -3.80 -2.84
N GLY A 186 12.47 -4.60 -3.56
CA GLY A 186 11.00 -4.53 -3.61
C GLY A 186 10.27 -5.30 -2.50
N ALA A 187 10.61 -6.53 -2.25
CA ALA A 187 9.94 -7.36 -1.23
C ALA A 187 10.96 -8.13 -0.41
N PRO A 188 10.84 -8.14 0.93
CA PRO A 188 11.65 -9.04 1.73
C PRO A 188 11.27 -10.48 1.38
N LEU A 189 12.25 -11.27 0.98
CA LEU A 189 12.09 -12.70 0.82
C LEU A 189 11.65 -13.31 2.15
N PRO A 190 10.77 -14.31 2.14
CA PRO A 190 10.36 -15.02 3.34
C PRO A 190 11.48 -15.97 3.83
N LEU A 191 12.65 -15.40 4.12
CA LEU A 191 13.82 -16.06 4.62
C LEU A 191 14.07 -15.64 6.08
N ASP A 192 14.73 -16.48 6.84
CA ASP A 192 15.17 -16.14 8.18
C ASP A 192 16.20 -14.99 8.16
N ARG A 193 16.39 -14.36 9.33
CA ARG A 193 17.27 -13.19 9.45
C ARG A 193 18.73 -13.49 9.11
N ALA A 194 19.23 -14.69 9.44
CA ALA A 194 20.60 -15.09 9.19
C ALA A 194 20.84 -15.25 7.68
N THR A 195 19.99 -16.01 7.00
CA THR A 195 20.01 -16.20 5.55
C THR A 195 19.90 -14.88 4.79
N MET A 196 19.02 -13.95 5.26
CA MET A 196 18.91 -12.61 4.68
C MET A 196 20.19 -11.77 4.84
N ARG A 197 20.87 -11.91 5.97
CA ARG A 197 22.15 -11.23 6.22
C ARG A 197 23.24 -11.74 5.28
N LEU A 198 23.37 -13.05 5.15
CA LEU A 198 24.32 -13.68 4.23
C LEU A 198 24.08 -13.29 2.77
N LEU A 199 22.81 -13.33 2.31
CA LEU A 199 22.46 -12.89 0.96
C LEU A 199 22.82 -11.41 0.71
N LYS A 200 22.65 -10.54 1.70
CA LYS A 200 23.08 -9.14 1.61
C LYS A 200 24.59 -9.01 1.49
N THR A 201 25.34 -9.74 2.32
CA THR A 201 26.81 -9.75 2.30
C THR A 201 27.36 -10.25 0.95
N GLN A 202 26.73 -11.24 0.36
CA GLN A 202 27.11 -11.83 -0.93
C GLN A 202 26.48 -11.07 -2.14
N ALA A 203 25.83 -9.94 -1.91
CA ALA A 203 25.12 -9.17 -2.94
C ALA A 203 24.12 -10.01 -3.77
N GLY A 204 23.56 -11.09 -3.17
CA GLY A 204 22.63 -12.00 -3.83
C GLY A 204 23.28 -12.95 -4.85
N ARG A 205 24.59 -13.09 -4.84
CA ARG A 205 25.35 -13.96 -5.75
C ARG A 205 25.83 -15.24 -5.05
N CYS A 206 26.00 -16.31 -5.84
CA CYS A 206 26.63 -17.53 -5.36
C CYS A 206 28.11 -17.26 -5.06
N HIS A 207 28.58 -17.69 -3.88
CA HIS A 207 29.97 -17.53 -3.46
C HIS A 207 30.96 -18.27 -4.39
N ARG A 208 30.58 -19.43 -4.92
CA ARG A 208 31.44 -20.23 -5.78
C ARG A 208 31.40 -19.85 -7.26
N GLY A 209 30.22 -19.56 -7.79
CA GLY A 209 30.01 -19.36 -9.24
C GLY A 209 29.66 -17.95 -9.66
N GLY A 210 29.53 -16.98 -8.72
CA GLY A 210 29.17 -15.61 -9.03
C GLY A 210 27.76 -15.38 -9.59
N GLN A 211 27.03 -16.46 -9.86
CA GLN A 211 25.68 -16.39 -10.43
C GLN A 211 24.67 -15.79 -9.46
N LEU A 212 23.68 -15.09 -9.96
CA LEU A 212 22.60 -14.52 -9.17
C LEU A 212 21.70 -15.61 -8.59
N LEU A 213 21.69 -15.75 -7.26
CA LEU A 213 20.88 -16.75 -6.54
C LEU A 213 19.37 -16.52 -6.65
N LEU A 214 18.97 -15.29 -6.92
CA LEU A 214 17.57 -14.87 -6.98
C LEU A 214 17.14 -14.50 -8.39
N HIS A 215 17.83 -15.01 -9.41
CA HIS A 215 17.48 -14.79 -10.80
C HIS A 215 16.40 -15.77 -11.24
N ALA A 216 15.31 -15.24 -11.76
CA ALA A 216 14.32 -16.01 -12.52
C ALA A 216 14.40 -15.55 -13.98
N VAL A 217 14.49 -16.49 -14.91
CA VAL A 217 14.49 -16.22 -16.36
C VAL A 217 13.23 -15.44 -16.76
N ARG A 218 12.12 -15.73 -16.09
CA ARG A 218 10.85 -15.00 -16.18
C ARG A 218 10.31 -14.75 -14.78
N SER A 219 9.86 -13.52 -14.53
CA SER A 219 9.18 -13.22 -13.25
C SER A 219 7.91 -14.03 -13.11
N PRO A 220 7.68 -14.68 -11.94
CA PRO A 220 6.44 -15.38 -11.70
C PRO A 220 5.23 -14.47 -11.90
N GLN A 221 4.22 -14.95 -12.62
CA GLN A 221 3.03 -14.18 -13.00
C GLN A 221 1.80 -14.57 -12.17
N SER A 222 1.82 -15.75 -11.56
CA SER A 222 0.71 -16.26 -10.75
C SER A 222 1.13 -16.55 -9.31
N PRO A 223 0.19 -16.57 -8.34
CA PRO A 223 0.48 -16.95 -6.97
C PRO A 223 1.15 -18.32 -6.81
N ARG A 224 0.76 -19.28 -7.66
CA ARG A 224 1.35 -20.63 -7.70
C ARG A 224 2.81 -20.61 -8.15
N GLU A 225 3.13 -19.85 -9.20
CA GLU A 225 4.49 -19.68 -9.70
C GLU A 225 5.38 -18.97 -8.67
N TRP A 226 4.85 -17.97 -7.96
CA TRP A 226 5.54 -17.31 -6.86
C TRP A 226 5.86 -18.28 -5.73
N GLU A 227 4.92 -19.13 -5.33
CA GLU A 227 5.12 -20.13 -4.28
C GLU A 227 6.16 -21.18 -4.68
N GLN A 228 6.10 -21.66 -5.92
CA GLN A 228 7.07 -22.60 -6.47
C GLN A 228 8.46 -21.98 -6.57
N TRP A 229 8.56 -20.73 -7.04
CA TRP A 229 9.80 -19.99 -7.13
C TRP A 229 10.41 -19.77 -5.73
N PHE A 230 9.63 -19.41 -4.74
CA PHE A 230 10.09 -19.28 -3.35
C PHE A 230 10.57 -20.63 -2.78
N ARG A 231 9.89 -21.73 -3.05
CA ARG A 231 10.32 -23.08 -2.61
C ARG A 231 11.65 -23.46 -3.24
N THR A 232 11.78 -23.27 -4.55
CA THR A 232 13.02 -23.56 -5.30
C THR A 232 14.18 -22.69 -4.82
N THR A 233 13.94 -21.40 -4.64
CA THR A 233 14.94 -20.46 -4.13
C THR A 233 15.39 -20.81 -2.70
N ARG A 234 14.45 -21.17 -1.80
CA ARG A 234 14.79 -21.65 -0.47
C ARG A 234 15.64 -22.92 -0.49
N LYS A 235 15.31 -23.86 -1.37
CA LYS A 235 16.08 -25.10 -1.54
C LYS A 235 17.50 -24.80 -2.03
N ALA A 236 17.65 -23.96 -3.04
CA ALA A 236 18.94 -23.55 -3.57
C ALA A 236 19.81 -22.82 -2.53
N ILE A 237 19.21 -21.93 -1.75
CA ILE A 237 19.90 -21.20 -0.66
C ILE A 237 20.35 -22.15 0.44
N LYS A 238 19.52 -23.15 0.82
CA LYS A 238 19.87 -24.12 1.88
C LYS A 238 20.91 -25.13 1.49
N THR A 239 20.93 -25.50 0.20
CA THR A 239 21.71 -26.69 -0.21
C THR A 239 23.15 -26.41 -0.60
N GLN A 240 23.56 -25.23 -1.08
CA GLN A 240 24.96 -25.07 -1.52
C GLN A 240 25.45 -23.65 -1.86
N HIS A 241 24.61 -22.61 -1.78
CA HIS A 241 24.94 -21.35 -2.43
C HIS A 241 25.19 -20.17 -1.51
N ILE A 242 24.98 -20.35 -0.20
CA ILE A 242 25.32 -19.37 0.81
C ILE A 242 26.38 -19.96 1.72
N ALA A 243 27.57 -19.39 1.68
CA ALA A 243 28.68 -19.73 2.58
C ALA A 243 28.74 -18.72 3.74
N TYR A 244 29.17 -19.21 4.90
CA TYR A 244 29.48 -18.39 6.07
C TYR A 244 30.79 -17.66 5.89
#